data_592843e8fc35a9fc27451cedb909f48f
#
_entry.id   592843e8fc35a9fc27451cedb909f48f
#
_cell.length_a   1.000
_cell.length_b   1.000
_cell.length_c   1.000
_cell.angle_alpha   90.00
_cell.angle_beta   90.00
_cell.angle_gamma   90.00
#
_symmetry.space_group_name_H-M   'P 1'
#
loop_
_entity.id
_entity.type
_entity.pdbx_description
1 polymer ?
#
loop_
_entity_poly.entity_id
_entity_poly.type
_entity_poly.pdbx_seq_one_letter_code
_entity_poly.pdbx_strand_id
1 'polypeptide(L)'
;MPQMQFPFFPEGVTHITPYLAFSKQDGRVTYFNGNMPVFIHDEDDMDSFRMITAQFCVNGNAKQMEIVRAFGISKISMKRAVKRYREAGPKGFYQKRKTRGPAVLTPPVMEKAQRLLDEGLEVPEVADQLGIKRDTLSKAVRAGRLHRPVKKKTTISR
;
A
#
# COMPACT_ATOMS: atom_id res chain seq x y z
N MET A 1 33.18 42.32 -0.73
CA MET A 1 32.85 41.22 -1.65
C MET A 1 31.92 40.27 -0.92
N PRO A 2 30.72 39.99 -1.40
CA PRO A 2 29.85 39.03 -0.75
C PRO A 2 30.48 37.63 -0.92
N GLN A 3 30.88 37.00 0.18
CA GLN A 3 31.29 35.61 0.18
C GLN A 3 30.04 34.76 -0.08
N MET A 4 29.98 34.11 -1.25
CA MET A 4 29.00 33.03 -1.47
C MET A 4 29.41 31.87 -0.57
N GLN A 5 28.69 31.68 0.52
CA GLN A 5 28.80 30.45 1.30
C GLN A 5 28.05 29.38 0.52
N PHE A 6 28.79 28.50 -0.13
CA PHE A 6 28.22 27.29 -0.69
C PHE A 6 27.80 26.37 0.47
N PRO A 7 26.58 25.79 0.46
CA PRO A 7 26.24 24.78 1.42
C PRO A 7 27.19 23.59 1.24
N PHE A 8 27.93 23.29 2.28
CA PHE A 8 28.80 22.12 2.30
C PHE A 8 27.93 20.89 2.55
N PHE A 9 27.79 20.05 1.55
CA PHE A 9 27.20 18.74 1.73
C PHE A 9 28.25 17.72 2.12
N PRO A 10 27.88 16.63 2.84
CA PRO A 10 28.75 15.49 3.06
C PRO A 10 29.21 14.89 1.71
N GLU A 11 30.34 14.19 1.71
CA GLU A 11 30.80 13.47 0.53
C GLU A 11 29.82 12.33 0.15
N GLY A 12 29.73 12.04 -1.14
CA GLY A 12 28.92 10.92 -1.66
C GLY A 12 27.40 11.17 -1.68
N VAL A 13 26.96 12.42 -1.58
CA VAL A 13 25.52 12.74 -1.70
C VAL A 13 25.09 13.01 -3.13
N THR A 14 23.83 12.75 -3.42
CA THR A 14 23.17 13.12 -4.68
C THR A 14 22.35 14.40 -4.47
N HIS A 15 22.59 15.41 -5.26
CA HIS A 15 21.90 16.69 -5.19
C HIS A 15 20.49 16.60 -5.78
N ILE A 16 19.51 17.13 -5.06
CA ILE A 16 18.13 17.36 -5.53
C ILE A 16 17.99 18.83 -5.97
N THR A 17 18.45 19.74 -5.12
CA THR A 17 18.52 21.19 -5.34
C THR A 17 19.87 21.69 -4.82
N PRO A 18 20.22 22.99 -5.00
CA PRO A 18 21.43 23.55 -4.41
C PRO A 18 21.50 23.47 -2.88
N TYR A 19 20.35 23.25 -2.20
CA TYR A 19 20.26 23.21 -0.73
C TYR A 19 19.80 21.87 -0.18
N LEU A 20 19.29 20.97 -1.04
CA LEU A 20 18.75 19.67 -0.65
C LEU A 20 19.47 18.55 -1.39
N ALA A 21 19.96 17.58 -0.64
CA ALA A 21 20.63 16.40 -1.17
C ALA A 21 20.20 15.14 -0.39
N PHE A 22 20.56 13.97 -0.89
CA PHE A 22 20.37 12.71 -0.19
C PHE A 22 21.57 11.77 -0.40
N SER A 23 21.77 10.88 0.55
CA SER A 23 22.69 9.73 0.41
C SER A 23 21.92 8.43 0.63
N LYS A 24 22.42 7.36 0.02
CA LYS A 24 21.97 6.00 0.27
C LYS A 24 23.15 5.20 0.78
N GLN A 25 23.08 4.78 2.04
CA GLN A 25 24.12 3.99 2.69
C GLN A 25 23.46 2.97 3.64
N ASP A 26 23.97 1.76 3.65
CA ASP A 26 23.54 0.68 4.55
C ASP A 26 22.00 0.43 4.56
N GLY A 27 21.36 0.50 3.38
CA GLY A 27 19.91 0.30 3.24
C GLY A 27 19.07 1.46 3.77
N ARG A 28 19.67 2.62 4.05
CA ARG A 28 18.99 3.83 4.53
C ARG A 28 19.16 4.99 3.56
N VAL A 29 18.14 5.80 3.49
CA VAL A 29 18.15 7.06 2.75
C VAL A 29 18.16 8.22 3.74
N THR A 30 19.22 9.02 3.71
CA THR A 30 19.37 10.21 4.55
C THR A 30 19.25 11.45 3.68
N TYR A 31 18.40 12.38 4.06
CA TYR A 31 18.25 13.68 3.39
C TYR A 31 18.97 14.77 4.15
N PHE A 32 19.59 15.66 3.41
CA PHE A 32 20.38 16.77 3.96
C PHE A 32 19.87 18.11 3.45
N ASN A 33 19.79 19.08 4.36
CA ASN A 33 19.65 20.48 4.02
C ASN A 33 20.99 21.16 4.35
N GLY A 34 21.77 21.49 3.30
CA GLY A 34 23.18 21.76 3.49
C GLY A 34 23.91 20.54 4.05
N ASN A 35 24.64 20.69 5.14
CA ASN A 35 25.31 19.58 5.82
C ASN A 35 24.49 18.95 6.96
N MET A 36 23.28 19.46 7.23
CA MET A 36 22.42 18.95 8.31
C MET A 36 21.51 17.83 7.83
N PRO A 37 21.53 16.63 8.44
CA PRO A 37 20.56 15.59 8.18
C PRO A 37 19.19 16.03 8.71
N VAL A 38 18.18 16.00 7.85
CA VAL A 38 16.81 16.46 8.18
C VAL A 38 15.80 15.33 8.27
N PHE A 39 16.08 14.21 7.60
CA PHE A 39 15.21 13.04 7.64
C PHE A 39 15.96 11.77 7.24
N ILE A 40 15.59 10.64 7.85
CA ILE A 40 16.17 9.31 7.54
C ILE A 40 15.02 8.30 7.49
N HIS A 41 15.09 7.39 6.51
CA HIS A 41 14.18 6.24 6.44
C HIS A 41 14.89 5.04 5.80
N ASP A 42 14.35 3.85 5.98
CA ASP A 42 14.85 2.64 5.32
C ASP A 42 14.52 2.69 3.82
N GLU A 43 15.40 2.16 2.98
CA GLU A 43 15.28 2.27 1.52
C GLU A 43 13.99 1.62 0.96
N ASP A 44 13.47 0.60 1.64
CA ASP A 44 12.23 -0.10 1.30
C ASP A 44 10.96 0.59 1.87
N ASP A 45 11.10 1.56 2.80
CA ASP A 45 9.98 2.32 3.34
C ASP A 45 9.46 3.37 2.33
N MET A 46 8.65 2.89 1.41
CA MET A 46 8.06 3.71 0.35
C MET A 46 7.03 4.72 0.87
N ASP A 47 6.46 4.52 2.04
CA ASP A 47 5.47 5.44 2.60
C ASP A 47 6.18 6.66 3.21
N SER A 48 7.27 6.46 3.96
CA SER A 48 8.14 7.54 4.43
C SER A 48 8.81 8.29 3.26
N PHE A 49 9.29 7.57 2.25
CA PHE A 49 9.82 8.20 1.03
C PHE A 49 8.80 9.13 0.37
N ARG A 50 7.57 8.68 0.14
CA ARG A 50 6.51 9.49 -0.47
C ARG A 50 6.11 10.66 0.41
N MET A 51 6.08 10.47 1.72
CA MET A 51 5.74 11.50 2.69
C MET A 51 6.77 12.62 2.65
N ILE A 52 8.06 12.32 2.82
CA ILE A 52 9.12 13.34 2.92
C ILE A 52 9.33 14.09 1.60
N THR A 53 9.29 13.37 0.46
CA THR A 53 9.40 14.02 -0.86
C THR A 53 8.21 14.94 -1.15
N ALA A 54 7.01 14.57 -0.74
CA ALA A 54 5.84 15.45 -0.84
C ALA A 54 5.96 16.67 0.07
N GLN A 55 6.48 16.49 1.29
CA GLN A 55 6.75 17.58 2.23
C GLN A 55 7.72 18.59 1.66
N PHE A 56 8.84 18.16 1.07
CA PHE A 56 9.80 19.05 0.42
C PHE A 56 9.14 19.90 -0.68
N CYS A 57 8.22 19.32 -1.45
CA CYS A 57 7.49 20.06 -2.48
C CYS A 57 6.48 21.06 -1.90
N VAL A 58 5.77 20.67 -0.85
CA VAL A 58 4.75 21.54 -0.21
C VAL A 58 5.40 22.69 0.52
N ASN A 59 6.54 22.47 1.17
CA ASN A 59 7.31 23.48 1.90
C ASN A 59 8.15 24.38 0.96
N GLY A 60 8.19 24.08 -0.35
CA GLY A 60 8.97 24.86 -1.30
C GLY A 60 10.47 24.56 -1.33
N ASN A 61 10.94 23.52 -0.64
CA ASN A 61 12.35 23.12 -0.64
C ASN A 61 12.80 22.53 -1.98
N ALA A 62 11.87 21.91 -2.73
CA ALA A 62 12.14 21.35 -4.05
C ALA A 62 10.91 21.43 -4.95
N LYS A 63 11.13 21.56 -6.26
CA LYS A 63 10.08 21.41 -7.26
C LYS A 63 9.79 19.92 -7.52
N GLN A 64 8.53 19.59 -7.86
CA GLN A 64 8.16 18.20 -8.18
C GLN A 64 9.06 17.54 -9.23
N MET A 65 9.48 18.32 -10.24
CA MET A 65 10.35 17.82 -11.31
C MET A 65 11.78 17.54 -10.85
N GLU A 66 12.28 18.23 -9.83
CA GLU A 66 13.59 17.99 -9.25
C GLU A 66 13.60 16.64 -8.52
N ILE A 67 12.55 16.36 -7.72
CA ILE A 67 12.35 15.05 -7.08
C ILE A 67 12.21 13.94 -8.14
N VAL A 68 11.39 14.16 -9.17
CA VAL A 68 11.19 13.20 -10.26
C VAL A 68 12.52 12.83 -10.93
N ARG A 69 13.38 13.81 -11.20
CA ARG A 69 14.70 13.58 -11.81
C ARG A 69 15.67 12.89 -10.87
N ALA A 70 15.73 13.33 -9.62
CA ALA A 70 16.66 12.79 -8.64
C ALA A 70 16.42 11.32 -8.30
N PHE A 71 15.15 10.90 -8.26
CA PHE A 71 14.74 9.55 -7.85
C PHE A 71 14.22 8.66 -9.00
N GLY A 72 14.10 9.17 -10.21
CA GLY A 72 13.59 8.39 -11.35
C GLY A 72 12.12 7.97 -11.22
N ILE A 73 11.32 8.66 -10.40
CA ILE A 73 9.90 8.33 -10.19
C ILE A 73 9.00 9.00 -11.25
N SER A 74 7.77 8.48 -11.41
CA SER A 74 6.83 9.09 -12.36
C SER A 74 6.25 10.40 -11.85
N LYS A 75 6.00 11.36 -12.77
CA LYS A 75 5.33 12.63 -12.46
C LYS A 75 3.96 12.42 -11.79
N ILE A 76 3.23 11.39 -12.20
CA ILE A 76 1.90 11.07 -11.66
C ILE A 76 2.02 10.61 -10.20
N SER A 77 3.03 9.79 -9.89
CA SER A 77 3.28 9.36 -8.52
C SER A 77 3.56 10.54 -7.60
N MET A 78 4.40 11.47 -8.05
CA MET A 78 4.74 12.68 -7.30
C MET A 78 3.52 13.59 -7.09
N LYS A 79 2.73 13.87 -8.13
CA LYS A 79 1.49 14.65 -8.02
C LYS A 79 0.51 14.04 -7.02
N ARG A 80 0.34 12.70 -7.04
CA ARG A 80 -0.53 12.00 -6.07
C ARG A 80 -0.01 12.10 -4.64
N ALA A 81 1.30 12.03 -4.43
CA ALA A 81 1.91 12.19 -3.12
C ALA A 81 1.70 13.62 -2.58
N VAL A 82 1.97 14.64 -3.37
CA VAL A 82 1.75 16.05 -3.01
C VAL A 82 0.27 16.31 -2.68
N LYS A 83 -0.66 15.80 -3.51
CA LYS A 83 -2.10 15.92 -3.25
C LYS A 83 -2.45 15.28 -1.90
N ARG A 84 -2.01 14.04 -1.63
CA ARG A 84 -2.24 13.34 -0.37
C ARG A 84 -1.69 14.10 0.83
N TYR A 85 -0.48 14.67 0.72
CA TYR A 85 0.12 15.46 1.79
C TYR A 85 -0.71 16.70 2.10
N ARG A 86 -1.23 17.40 1.08
CA ARG A 86 -2.10 18.59 1.25
C ARG A 86 -3.44 18.26 1.89
N GLU A 87 -4.02 17.09 1.56
CA GLU A 87 -5.36 16.67 2.03
C GLU A 87 -5.32 16.04 3.41
N ALA A 88 -4.33 15.21 3.71
CA ALA A 88 -4.30 14.39 4.91
C ALA A 88 -3.03 14.56 5.77
N GLY A 89 -2.09 15.40 5.34
CA GLY A 89 -0.81 15.59 6.02
C GLY A 89 0.06 14.32 6.05
N PRO A 90 1.10 14.30 6.90
CA PRO A 90 1.99 13.14 7.05
C PRO A 90 1.25 11.84 7.41
N LYS A 91 0.23 11.93 8.27
CA LYS A 91 -0.57 10.77 8.73
C LYS A 91 -1.23 10.02 7.57
N GLY A 92 -1.55 10.72 6.47
CA GLY A 92 -2.21 10.12 5.31
C GLY A 92 -1.39 9.03 4.64
N PHE A 93 -0.07 9.01 4.80
CA PHE A 93 0.81 8.01 4.16
C PHE A 93 0.86 6.70 4.93
N TYR A 94 0.70 6.72 6.24
CA TYR A 94 0.78 5.55 7.13
C TYR A 94 -0.57 4.90 7.43
N GLN A 95 -1.67 5.47 6.91
CA GLN A 95 -2.98 4.86 7.05
C GLN A 95 -3.10 3.63 6.14
N LYS A 96 -3.49 2.49 6.72
CA LYS A 96 -3.82 1.29 5.95
C LYS A 96 -4.90 1.63 4.93
N ARG A 97 -4.61 1.39 3.66
CA ARG A 97 -5.61 1.56 2.60
C ARG A 97 -6.79 0.67 2.90
N LYS A 98 -8.00 1.24 2.94
CA LYS A 98 -9.22 0.45 2.92
C LYS A 98 -9.24 -0.30 1.59
N THR A 99 -8.86 -1.57 1.61
CA THR A 99 -9.04 -2.45 0.46
C THR A 99 -10.54 -2.59 0.21
N ARG A 100 -10.95 -2.61 -1.04
CA ARG A 100 -12.31 -2.99 -1.38
C ARG A 100 -12.53 -4.40 -0.82
N GLY A 101 -13.44 -4.52 0.13
CA GLY A 101 -13.87 -5.83 0.61
C GLY A 101 -14.44 -6.67 -0.55
N PRO A 102 -14.68 -7.96 -0.34
CA PRO A 102 -15.27 -8.82 -1.34
C PRO A 102 -16.64 -8.26 -1.76
N ALA A 103 -16.78 -7.94 -3.05
CA ALA A 103 -18.01 -7.31 -3.57
C ALA A 103 -19.22 -8.26 -3.53
N VAL A 104 -19.00 -9.57 -3.59
CA VAL A 104 -20.04 -10.60 -3.68
C VAL A 104 -20.11 -11.44 -2.40
N LEU A 105 -18.98 -11.93 -1.90
CA LEU A 105 -18.91 -12.75 -0.68
C LEU A 105 -18.68 -11.85 0.55
N THR A 106 -19.68 -11.06 0.90
CA THR A 106 -19.68 -10.28 2.13
C THR A 106 -19.84 -11.21 3.35
N PRO A 107 -19.45 -10.79 4.57
CA PRO A 107 -19.59 -11.62 5.77
C PRO A 107 -20.98 -12.24 5.92
N PRO A 108 -22.10 -11.49 5.82
CA PRO A 108 -23.45 -12.07 5.96
C PRO A 108 -23.80 -13.07 4.85
N VAL A 109 -23.26 -12.88 3.64
CA VAL A 109 -23.46 -13.83 2.54
C VAL A 109 -22.67 -15.12 2.77
N MET A 110 -21.46 -15.02 3.33
CA MET A 110 -20.66 -16.18 3.69
C MET A 110 -21.31 -17.00 4.80
N GLU A 111 -21.88 -16.36 5.82
CA GLU A 111 -22.63 -17.06 6.88
C GLU A 111 -23.86 -17.80 6.34
N LYS A 112 -24.63 -17.16 5.46
CA LYS A 112 -25.76 -17.82 4.79
C LYS A 112 -25.30 -19.00 3.93
N ALA A 113 -24.23 -18.82 3.15
CA ALA A 113 -23.66 -19.88 2.33
C ALA A 113 -23.20 -21.06 3.19
N GLN A 114 -22.55 -20.80 4.32
CA GLN A 114 -22.10 -21.86 5.23
C GLN A 114 -23.27 -22.62 5.81
N ARG A 115 -24.33 -21.93 6.28
CA ARG A 115 -25.54 -22.60 6.81
C ARG A 115 -26.18 -23.53 5.80
N LEU A 116 -26.35 -23.08 4.55
CA LEU A 116 -26.93 -23.90 3.49
C LEU A 116 -26.05 -25.14 3.17
N LEU A 117 -24.71 -24.98 3.21
CA LEU A 117 -23.80 -26.11 3.05
C LEU A 117 -23.91 -27.08 4.23
N ASP A 118 -24.05 -26.58 5.47
CA ASP A 118 -24.20 -27.40 6.69
C ASP A 118 -25.55 -28.14 6.71
N GLU A 119 -26.59 -27.59 6.10
CA GLU A 119 -27.89 -28.23 5.84
C GLU A 119 -27.80 -29.34 4.78
N GLY A 120 -26.64 -29.49 4.12
CA GLY A 120 -26.37 -30.57 3.16
C GLY A 120 -26.60 -30.20 1.71
N LEU A 121 -26.86 -28.95 1.38
CA LEU A 121 -26.98 -28.50 0.00
C LEU A 121 -25.62 -28.54 -0.71
N GLU A 122 -25.62 -28.87 -1.99
CA GLU A 122 -24.40 -28.83 -2.80
C GLU A 122 -24.05 -27.39 -3.27
N VAL A 123 -22.76 -27.15 -3.54
CA VAL A 123 -22.28 -25.80 -3.94
C VAL A 123 -23.07 -25.18 -5.11
N PRO A 124 -23.50 -25.91 -6.14
CA PRO A 124 -24.34 -25.36 -7.22
C PRO A 124 -25.70 -24.84 -6.71
N GLU A 125 -26.35 -25.60 -5.82
CA GLU A 125 -27.67 -25.25 -5.26
C GLU A 125 -27.58 -24.00 -4.37
N VAL A 126 -26.55 -23.93 -3.53
CA VAL A 126 -26.28 -22.75 -2.70
C VAL A 126 -25.98 -21.53 -3.58
N ALA A 127 -25.26 -21.71 -4.68
CA ALA A 127 -24.97 -20.63 -5.63
C ALA A 127 -26.23 -20.07 -6.26
N ASP A 128 -27.12 -20.96 -6.70
CA ASP A 128 -28.40 -20.60 -7.34
C ASP A 128 -29.34 -19.90 -6.33
N GLN A 129 -29.43 -20.37 -5.08
CA GLN A 129 -30.23 -19.74 -4.03
C GLN A 129 -29.76 -18.35 -3.62
N LEU A 130 -28.43 -18.15 -3.59
CA LEU A 130 -27.84 -16.86 -3.21
C LEU A 130 -27.64 -15.92 -4.41
N GLY A 131 -27.93 -16.33 -5.63
CA GLY A 131 -27.73 -15.56 -6.84
C GLY A 131 -26.24 -15.28 -7.13
N ILE A 132 -25.35 -16.21 -6.76
CA ILE A 132 -23.90 -16.06 -6.86
C ILE A 132 -23.36 -17.03 -7.92
N LYS A 133 -22.34 -16.62 -8.66
CA LYS A 133 -21.67 -17.51 -9.60
C LYS A 133 -21.09 -18.74 -8.88
N ARG A 134 -21.35 -19.93 -9.39
CA ARG A 134 -20.84 -21.23 -8.86
C ARG A 134 -19.32 -21.23 -8.66
N ASP A 135 -18.58 -20.65 -9.60
CA ASP A 135 -17.13 -20.52 -9.51
C ASP A 135 -16.66 -19.69 -8.30
N THR A 136 -17.42 -18.67 -7.91
CA THR A 136 -17.11 -17.81 -6.77
C THR A 136 -17.20 -18.59 -5.47
N LEU A 137 -18.26 -19.39 -5.30
CA LEU A 137 -18.43 -20.27 -4.14
C LEU A 137 -17.41 -21.42 -4.14
N SER A 138 -17.17 -22.06 -5.28
CA SER A 138 -16.17 -23.15 -5.42
C SER A 138 -14.77 -22.67 -5.05
N LYS A 139 -14.38 -21.44 -5.46
CA LYS A 139 -13.11 -20.81 -5.05
C LYS A 139 -13.07 -20.53 -3.55
N ALA A 140 -14.17 -20.11 -2.94
CA ALA A 140 -14.24 -19.88 -1.49
C ALA A 140 -14.06 -21.19 -0.69
N VAL A 141 -14.66 -22.27 -1.15
CA VAL A 141 -14.47 -23.60 -0.57
C VAL A 141 -13.03 -24.09 -0.73
N ARG A 142 -12.44 -23.97 -1.93
CA ARG A 142 -11.03 -24.35 -2.16
C ARG A 142 -10.05 -23.52 -1.31
N ALA A 143 -10.37 -22.26 -1.07
CA ALA A 143 -9.57 -21.36 -0.23
C ALA A 143 -9.80 -21.56 1.27
N GLY A 144 -10.59 -22.55 1.69
CA GLY A 144 -10.89 -22.84 3.09
C GLY A 144 -11.74 -21.78 3.81
N ARG A 145 -12.36 -20.87 3.07
CA ARG A 145 -13.27 -19.84 3.63
C ARG A 145 -14.68 -20.36 3.88
N LEU A 146 -15.06 -21.43 3.21
CA LEU A 146 -16.29 -22.19 3.40
C LEU A 146 -15.94 -23.67 3.50
N HIS A 147 -16.65 -24.42 4.33
CA HIS A 147 -16.41 -25.84 4.55
C HIS A 147 -17.58 -26.65 4.00
N ARG A 148 -17.28 -27.78 3.38
CA ARG A 148 -18.32 -28.78 3.05
C ARG A 148 -18.49 -29.69 4.26
N PRO A 149 -19.73 -30.01 4.64
CA PRO A 149 -19.95 -31.03 5.67
C PRO A 149 -19.36 -32.36 5.21
N VAL A 150 -18.67 -33.02 6.11
CA VAL A 150 -18.16 -34.37 5.88
C VAL A 150 -19.37 -35.29 5.76
N LYS A 151 -19.63 -35.84 4.57
CA LYS A 151 -20.70 -36.85 4.38
C LYS A 151 -20.39 -38.05 5.32
N LYS A 152 -21.18 -38.19 6.41
CA LYS A 152 -21.13 -39.42 7.20
C LYS A 152 -21.51 -40.57 6.27
N LYS A 153 -20.61 -41.47 6.01
CA LYS A 153 -20.94 -42.75 5.33
C LYS A 153 -21.98 -43.44 6.19
N THR A 154 -23.23 -43.47 5.71
CA THR A 154 -24.25 -44.32 6.30
C THR A 154 -23.86 -45.76 5.98
N THR A 155 -23.28 -46.45 6.96
CA THR A 155 -23.07 -47.89 6.87
C THR A 155 -24.45 -48.52 6.97
N ILE A 156 -25.00 -48.92 5.84
CA ILE A 156 -26.17 -49.78 5.81
C ILE A 156 -25.68 -51.15 6.27
N SER A 157 -25.99 -51.45 7.53
CA SER A 157 -25.83 -52.81 8.07
C SER A 157 -26.91 -53.68 7.43
N ARG A 158 -26.46 -54.71 6.73
CA ARG A 158 -27.32 -55.77 6.19
C ARG A 158 -27.51 -56.83 7.23
#